data_65800740aa9ccb7fac2a8fdec565d442
#
_entry.id   65800740aa9ccb7fac2a8fdec565d442
#
_cell.length_a   1.000
_cell.length_b   1.000
_cell.length_c   1.000
_cell.angle_alpha   90.00
_cell.angle_beta   90.00
_cell.angle_gamma   90.00
#
_symmetry.space_group_name_H-M   'P 1'
#
loop_
_entity.id
_entity.type
_entity.pdbx_description
1 polymer ?
#
loop_
_entity_poly.entity_id
_entity_poly.type
_entity_poly.pdbx_seq_one_letter_code
_entity_poly.pdbx_strand_id
1 'polypeptide(L)'
;LVDNLLALGYRNITILDVSSAALKKSKKRLGDKSNAVKWIVSDLRKFKTDNKYDLWHDRAVLHFLTFEKDIKRYVDLVNKLVKPEGYLIISTFSLKGPEKCSGLEIKQYSKESMEKLFNERFKLVESFEEIHKTPFQTTQNFIYAVFKKME
;
A
#
# COMPACT_ATOMS: atom_id res chain seq x y z
N LEU A 1 12.14 -0.11 0.60
CA LEU A 1 11.49 -1.43 0.63
C LEU A 1 12.03 -2.34 -0.47
N VAL A 2 11.87 -2.00 -1.76
CA VAL A 2 12.26 -2.89 -2.88
C VAL A 2 13.73 -3.30 -2.83
N ASP A 3 14.64 -2.40 -2.45
CA ASP A 3 16.06 -2.70 -2.29
C ASP A 3 16.30 -3.81 -1.27
N ASN A 4 15.61 -3.74 -0.13
CA ASN A 4 15.72 -4.73 0.94
C ASN A 4 15.10 -6.07 0.52
N LEU A 5 13.96 -6.05 -0.18
CA LEU A 5 13.35 -7.28 -0.69
C LEU A 5 14.28 -8.00 -1.67
N LEU A 6 14.90 -7.26 -2.59
CA LEU A 6 15.88 -7.82 -3.54
C LEU A 6 17.13 -8.35 -2.82
N ALA A 7 17.61 -7.66 -1.77
CA ALA A 7 18.74 -8.11 -0.95
C ALA A 7 18.42 -9.40 -0.19
N LEU A 8 17.18 -9.55 0.26
CA LEU A 8 16.66 -10.76 0.92
C LEU A 8 16.35 -11.91 -0.06
N GLY A 9 16.61 -11.73 -1.35
CA GLY A 9 16.43 -12.78 -2.33
C GLY A 9 15.06 -12.86 -3.00
N TYR A 10 14.11 -11.98 -2.68
CA TYR A 10 12.83 -11.94 -3.38
C TYR A 10 13.04 -11.53 -4.84
N ARG A 11 12.36 -12.23 -5.77
CA ARG A 11 12.49 -11.99 -7.22
C ARG A 11 11.16 -11.74 -7.91
N ASN A 12 10.06 -12.16 -7.33
CA ASN A 12 8.72 -11.95 -7.90
C ASN A 12 8.08 -10.68 -7.33
N ILE A 13 8.66 -9.53 -7.67
CA ILE A 13 8.26 -8.22 -7.16
C ILE A 13 7.56 -7.43 -8.27
N THR A 14 6.36 -6.93 -7.99
CA THR A 14 5.65 -5.96 -8.84
C THR A 14 5.53 -4.64 -8.09
N ILE A 15 5.89 -3.54 -8.73
CA ILE A 15 5.72 -2.19 -8.19
C ILE A 15 4.76 -1.44 -9.09
N LEU A 16 3.71 -0.90 -8.49
CA LEU A 16 2.71 -0.05 -9.13
C LEU A 16 2.76 1.34 -8.52
N ASP A 17 2.84 2.35 -9.36
CA ASP A 17 2.76 3.75 -8.97
C ASP A 17 2.11 4.55 -10.10
N VAL A 18 1.35 5.59 -9.77
CA VAL A 18 0.77 6.52 -10.74
C VAL A 18 1.83 7.42 -11.35
N SER A 19 2.93 7.66 -10.65
CA SER A 19 4.03 8.53 -11.06
C SER A 19 5.10 7.78 -11.84
N SER A 20 5.13 7.97 -13.15
CA SER A 20 6.22 7.44 -13.99
C SER A 20 7.60 7.98 -13.56
N ALA A 21 7.65 9.22 -13.06
CA ALA A 21 8.89 9.85 -12.58
C ALA A 21 9.43 9.15 -11.32
N ALA A 22 8.54 8.78 -10.37
CA ALA A 22 8.91 8.04 -9.17
C ALA A 22 9.49 6.67 -9.54
N LEU A 23 8.84 5.95 -10.47
CA LEU A 23 9.33 4.66 -10.95
C LEU A 23 10.67 4.78 -11.68
N LYS A 24 10.84 5.79 -12.54
CA LYS A 24 12.13 6.07 -13.22
C LYS A 24 13.26 6.32 -12.21
N LYS A 25 13.01 7.14 -11.17
CA LYS A 25 13.98 7.40 -10.10
C LYS A 25 14.36 6.12 -9.36
N SER A 26 13.37 5.27 -9.04
CA SER A 26 13.59 4.00 -8.36
C SER A 26 14.39 3.01 -9.22
N LYS A 27 14.07 2.91 -10.52
CA LYS A 27 14.84 2.10 -11.49
C LYS A 27 16.30 2.55 -11.58
N LYS A 28 16.52 3.86 -11.71
CA LYS A 28 17.88 4.44 -11.77
C LYS A 28 18.70 4.10 -10.52
N ARG A 29 18.08 4.18 -9.34
CA ARG A 29 18.73 3.87 -8.06
C ARG A 29 19.11 2.38 -7.94
N LEU A 30 18.26 1.49 -8.47
CA LEU A 30 18.49 0.03 -8.44
C LEU A 30 19.49 -0.46 -9.49
N GLY A 31 19.72 0.31 -10.56
CA GLY A 31 20.58 -0.12 -11.67
C GLY A 31 20.11 -1.44 -12.26
N ASP A 32 21.03 -2.38 -12.53
CA ASP A 32 20.74 -3.68 -13.13
C ASP A 32 19.75 -4.54 -12.32
N LYS A 33 19.72 -4.36 -10.99
CA LYS A 33 18.74 -5.05 -10.12
C LYS A 33 17.29 -4.71 -10.46
N SER A 34 17.05 -3.58 -11.16
CA SER A 34 15.71 -3.18 -11.59
C SER A 34 15.07 -4.14 -12.59
N ASN A 35 15.88 -4.94 -13.30
CA ASN A 35 15.41 -5.94 -14.26
C ASN A 35 14.69 -7.13 -13.59
N ALA A 36 14.92 -7.34 -12.29
CA ALA A 36 14.24 -8.36 -11.49
C ALA A 36 12.87 -7.92 -10.96
N VAL A 37 12.42 -6.71 -11.33
CA VAL A 37 11.18 -6.12 -10.81
C VAL A 37 10.23 -5.79 -11.96
N LYS A 38 8.95 -6.14 -11.83
CA LYS A 38 7.90 -5.71 -12.75
C LYS A 38 7.42 -4.31 -12.35
N TRP A 39 7.52 -3.37 -13.29
CA TRP A 39 7.15 -1.97 -13.06
C TRP A 39 5.87 -1.62 -13.82
N ILE A 40 4.89 -1.07 -13.12
CA ILE A 40 3.59 -0.71 -13.68
C ILE A 40 3.29 0.75 -13.37
N VAL A 41 3.14 1.58 -14.40
CA VAL A 41 2.61 2.94 -14.27
C VAL A 41 1.11 2.86 -14.44
N SER A 42 0.35 3.01 -13.37
CA SER A 42 -1.11 2.97 -13.42
C SER A 42 -1.73 3.65 -12.21
N ASP A 43 -2.88 4.27 -12.42
CA ASP A 43 -3.80 4.59 -11.34
C ASP A 43 -4.40 3.28 -10.82
N LEU A 44 -4.37 3.07 -9.51
CA LEU A 44 -4.89 1.87 -8.87
C LEU A 44 -6.37 1.62 -9.20
N ARG A 45 -7.15 2.70 -9.37
CA ARG A 45 -8.57 2.64 -9.77
C ARG A 45 -8.79 2.04 -11.15
N LYS A 46 -7.76 2.07 -12.01
CA LYS A 46 -7.79 1.53 -13.38
C LYS A 46 -7.00 0.23 -13.53
N PHE A 47 -6.25 -0.14 -12.49
CA PHE A 47 -5.38 -1.31 -12.53
C PHE A 47 -6.17 -2.60 -12.69
N LYS A 48 -5.71 -3.44 -13.61
CA LYS A 48 -6.28 -4.77 -13.88
C LYS A 48 -5.14 -5.74 -14.10
N THR A 49 -5.25 -6.91 -13.52
CA THR A 49 -4.32 -8.04 -13.70
C THR A 49 -5.00 -9.33 -13.27
N ASP A 50 -4.54 -10.46 -13.81
CA ASP A 50 -4.93 -11.79 -13.35
C ASP A 50 -3.88 -12.41 -12.41
N ASN A 51 -2.74 -11.72 -12.22
CA ASN A 51 -1.73 -12.15 -11.28
C ASN A 51 -2.29 -12.15 -9.84
N LYS A 52 -1.88 -13.15 -9.07
CA LYS A 52 -2.15 -13.24 -7.64
C LYS A 52 -0.85 -13.00 -6.88
N TYR A 53 -0.97 -12.43 -5.69
CA TYR A 53 0.14 -12.03 -4.85
C TYR A 53 0.07 -12.70 -3.49
N ASP A 54 1.21 -13.14 -2.98
CA ASP A 54 1.34 -13.67 -1.62
C ASP A 54 1.32 -12.53 -0.59
N LEU A 55 1.80 -11.34 -1.01
CA LEU A 55 1.82 -10.13 -0.22
C LEU A 55 1.39 -8.93 -1.07
N TRP A 56 0.42 -8.18 -0.57
CA TRP A 56 0.08 -6.85 -1.04
C TRP A 56 0.56 -5.82 -0.02
N HIS A 57 1.43 -4.91 -0.43
CA HIS A 57 1.91 -3.83 0.43
C HIS A 57 1.45 -2.48 -0.13
N ASP A 58 0.65 -1.78 0.64
CA ASP A 58 0.19 -0.41 0.34
C ASP A 58 0.82 0.57 1.35
N ARG A 59 1.58 1.50 0.83
CA ARG A 59 2.07 2.63 1.61
C ARG A 59 1.53 3.93 1.02
N ALA A 60 0.59 4.55 1.75
CA ALA A 60 0.10 5.88 1.44
C ALA A 60 -0.68 5.97 0.10
N VAL A 61 -1.43 4.93 -0.30
CA VAL A 61 -2.33 4.97 -1.45
C VAL A 61 -3.80 4.98 -1.01
N LEU A 62 -4.18 4.11 -0.07
CA LEU A 62 -5.55 4.00 0.41
C LEU A 62 -6.13 5.35 0.88
N HIS A 63 -5.35 6.18 1.56
CA HIS A 63 -5.83 7.45 2.08
C HIS A 63 -6.21 8.49 1.01
N PHE A 64 -5.71 8.35 -0.22
CA PHE A 64 -6.12 9.19 -1.34
C PHE A 64 -7.48 8.80 -1.94
N LEU A 65 -8.01 7.65 -1.56
CA LEU A 65 -9.34 7.20 -1.98
C LEU A 65 -10.37 7.76 -1.02
N THR A 66 -10.90 8.95 -1.33
CA THR A 66 -11.85 9.67 -0.46
C THR A 66 -13.31 9.33 -0.75
N PHE A 67 -13.62 8.80 -1.94
CA PHE A 67 -14.96 8.39 -2.32
C PHE A 67 -15.21 6.91 -2.00
N GLU A 68 -16.35 6.60 -1.39
CA GLU A 68 -16.73 5.23 -0.99
C GLU A 68 -16.66 4.22 -2.14
N LYS A 69 -17.06 4.63 -3.36
CA LYS A 69 -16.95 3.77 -4.56
C LYS A 69 -15.52 3.36 -4.87
N ASP A 70 -14.55 4.27 -4.66
CA ASP A 70 -13.13 3.99 -4.95
C ASP A 70 -12.52 3.13 -3.85
N ILE A 71 -12.92 3.35 -2.60
CA ILE A 71 -12.53 2.52 -1.45
C ILE A 71 -13.06 1.09 -1.66
N LYS A 72 -14.35 0.94 -1.99
CA LYS A 72 -14.93 -0.37 -2.27
C LYS A 72 -14.19 -1.08 -3.39
N ARG A 73 -13.91 -0.37 -4.49
CA ARG A 73 -13.14 -0.94 -5.62
C ARG A 73 -11.74 -1.39 -5.20
N TYR A 74 -11.07 -0.64 -4.33
CA TYR A 74 -9.78 -1.01 -3.77
C TYR A 74 -9.88 -2.30 -2.95
N VAL A 75 -10.87 -2.39 -2.05
CA VAL A 75 -11.11 -3.58 -1.23
C VAL A 75 -11.39 -4.80 -2.11
N ASP A 76 -12.26 -4.66 -3.11
CA ASP A 76 -12.58 -5.72 -4.08
C ASP A 76 -11.33 -6.17 -4.85
N LEU A 77 -10.47 -5.23 -5.24
CA LEU A 77 -9.21 -5.51 -5.94
C LEU A 77 -8.25 -6.31 -5.07
N VAL A 78 -8.03 -5.88 -3.83
CA VAL A 78 -7.17 -6.57 -2.87
C VAL A 78 -7.72 -7.97 -2.56
N ASN A 79 -9.03 -8.07 -2.34
CA ASN A 79 -9.71 -9.35 -2.14
C ASN A 79 -9.50 -10.30 -3.33
N LYS A 80 -9.55 -9.77 -4.55
CA LYS A 80 -9.34 -10.56 -5.77
C LYS A 80 -7.88 -11.00 -5.92
N LEU A 81 -6.91 -10.13 -5.62
CA LEU A 81 -5.53 -10.32 -6.04
C LEU A 81 -4.62 -10.92 -4.96
N VAL A 82 -4.93 -10.79 -3.69
CA VAL A 82 -4.21 -11.49 -2.63
C VAL A 82 -4.64 -12.95 -2.62
N LYS A 83 -3.70 -13.87 -2.57
CA LYS A 83 -3.98 -15.33 -2.48
C LYS A 83 -4.62 -15.69 -1.13
N PRO A 84 -5.37 -16.79 -1.02
CA PRO A 84 -5.68 -17.39 0.29
C PRO A 84 -4.40 -17.54 1.13
N GLU A 85 -4.49 -17.32 2.43
CA GLU A 85 -3.35 -17.30 3.38
C GLU A 85 -2.29 -16.21 3.11
N GLY A 86 -2.44 -15.40 2.09
CA GLY A 86 -1.57 -14.27 1.78
C GLY A 86 -1.79 -13.09 2.73
N TYR A 87 -0.94 -12.10 2.63
CA TYR A 87 -0.92 -10.95 3.53
C TYR A 87 -1.24 -9.64 2.82
N LEU A 88 -1.89 -8.75 3.56
CA LEU A 88 -2.10 -7.35 3.21
C LEU A 88 -1.45 -6.49 4.28
N ILE A 89 -0.50 -5.64 3.87
CA ILE A 89 0.11 -4.64 4.75
C ILE A 89 -0.31 -3.26 4.26
N ILE A 90 -0.94 -2.47 5.11
CA ILE A 90 -1.36 -1.10 4.80
C ILE A 90 -0.69 -0.14 5.76
N SER A 91 -0.16 0.96 5.21
CA SER A 91 0.29 2.11 5.97
C SER A 91 -0.39 3.37 5.45
N THR A 92 -1.14 4.04 6.30
CA THR A 92 -1.92 5.23 5.96
C THR A 92 -1.93 6.23 7.13
N PHE A 93 -2.47 7.44 6.96
CA PHE A 93 -2.55 8.39 8.05
C PHE A 93 -3.58 7.95 9.11
N SER A 94 -3.16 8.02 10.38
CA SER A 94 -4.04 7.79 11.52
C SER A 94 -4.98 8.99 11.73
N LEU A 95 -5.95 8.87 12.63
CA LEU A 95 -6.85 9.97 13.01
C LEU A 95 -6.11 11.17 13.64
N LYS A 96 -4.85 10.98 14.06
CA LYS A 96 -3.97 12.04 14.58
C LYS A 96 -3.01 12.58 13.50
N GLY A 97 -3.08 12.02 12.30
CA GLY A 97 -2.26 12.43 11.16
C GLY A 97 -2.80 13.68 10.47
N PRO A 98 -2.13 14.14 9.41
CA PRO A 98 -2.59 15.28 8.62
C PRO A 98 -3.90 14.95 7.87
N GLU A 99 -4.69 15.99 7.62
CA GLU A 99 -5.94 15.91 6.83
C GLU A 99 -5.68 16.06 5.31
N LYS A 100 -4.49 16.50 4.93
CA LYS A 100 -4.06 16.67 3.54
C LYS A 100 -2.68 16.05 3.31
N CYS A 101 -2.48 15.51 2.12
CA CYS A 101 -1.19 15.03 1.66
C CYS A 101 -0.89 15.58 0.27
N SER A 102 0.28 16.22 0.11
CA SER A 102 0.67 16.85 -1.16
C SER A 102 -0.39 17.81 -1.73
N GLY A 103 -1.09 18.53 -0.86
CA GLY A 103 -2.16 19.47 -1.23
C GLY A 103 -3.51 18.83 -1.54
N LEU A 104 -3.62 17.51 -1.48
CA LEU A 104 -4.88 16.77 -1.73
C LEU A 104 -5.55 16.40 -0.41
N GLU A 105 -6.89 16.44 -0.41
CA GLU A 105 -7.71 15.89 0.67
C GLU A 105 -7.46 14.37 0.76
N ILE A 106 -7.42 13.86 1.99
CA ILE A 106 -7.23 12.44 2.25
C ILE A 106 -8.25 11.94 3.29
N LYS A 107 -8.40 10.64 3.37
CA LYS A 107 -9.18 9.97 4.42
C LYS A 107 -8.22 9.38 5.45
N GLN A 108 -8.45 9.73 6.71
CA GLN A 108 -7.74 9.16 7.85
C GLN A 108 -8.39 7.85 8.30
N TYR A 109 -7.62 7.00 8.94
CA TYR A 109 -8.11 5.69 9.38
C TYR A 109 -7.71 5.40 10.84
N SER A 110 -8.57 4.68 11.55
CA SER A 110 -8.25 4.01 12.81
C SER A 110 -8.09 2.51 12.56
N LYS A 111 -7.61 1.79 13.56
CA LYS A 111 -7.57 0.32 13.57
C LYS A 111 -8.95 -0.27 13.25
N GLU A 112 -9.98 0.21 13.95
CA GLU A 112 -11.36 -0.28 13.82
C GLU A 112 -11.93 -0.02 12.43
N SER A 113 -11.67 1.17 11.86
CA SER A 113 -12.14 1.52 10.52
C SER A 113 -11.46 0.69 9.43
N MET A 114 -10.15 0.40 9.56
CA MET A 114 -9.45 -0.51 8.64
C MET A 114 -9.92 -1.95 8.79
N GLU A 115 -10.07 -2.43 10.03
CA GLU A 115 -10.58 -3.77 10.29
C GLU A 115 -11.97 -3.95 9.67
N LYS A 116 -12.87 -2.99 9.84
CA LYS A 116 -14.21 -3.01 9.23
C LYS A 116 -14.17 -3.08 7.70
N LEU A 117 -13.17 -2.50 7.04
CA LEU A 117 -13.05 -2.54 5.59
C LEU A 117 -12.69 -3.93 5.06
N PHE A 118 -11.93 -4.72 5.83
CA PHE A 118 -11.32 -5.95 5.34
C PHE A 118 -11.83 -7.22 6.03
N ASN A 119 -12.66 -7.12 7.10
CA ASN A 119 -13.07 -8.23 7.96
C ASN A 119 -13.85 -9.36 7.26
N GLU A 120 -14.41 -9.10 6.07
CA GLU A 120 -15.12 -10.16 5.32
C GLU A 120 -14.16 -11.23 4.77
N ARG A 121 -12.91 -10.86 4.47
CA ARG A 121 -11.94 -11.75 3.81
C ARG A 121 -10.58 -11.79 4.50
N PHE A 122 -10.32 -10.90 5.44
CA PHE A 122 -9.04 -10.80 6.11
C PHE A 122 -9.23 -10.71 7.62
N LYS A 123 -8.32 -11.34 8.35
CA LYS A 123 -8.19 -11.21 9.79
C LYS A 123 -7.05 -10.25 10.12
N LEU A 124 -7.30 -9.26 10.96
CA LEU A 124 -6.27 -8.38 11.47
C LEU A 124 -5.29 -9.20 12.35
N VAL A 125 -4.02 -9.14 12.03
CA VAL A 125 -2.93 -9.79 12.77
C VAL A 125 -2.30 -8.83 13.74
N GLU A 126 -1.98 -7.61 13.27
CA GLU A 126 -1.29 -6.59 14.05
C GLU A 126 -1.65 -5.19 13.55
N SER A 127 -1.66 -4.22 14.45
CA SER A 127 -1.69 -2.80 14.08
C SER A 127 -0.97 -1.95 15.11
N PHE A 128 -0.30 -0.88 14.64
CA PHE A 128 0.39 0.09 15.49
C PHE A 128 0.40 1.47 14.83
N GLU A 129 0.55 2.51 15.63
CA GLU A 129 0.77 3.88 15.14
C GLU A 129 2.26 4.22 15.22
N GLU A 130 2.75 4.99 14.25
CA GLU A 130 4.12 5.48 14.20
C GLU A 130 4.16 6.94 13.79
N ILE A 131 4.98 7.72 14.48
CA ILE A 131 5.23 9.13 14.15
C ILE A 131 6.41 9.19 13.19
N HIS A 132 6.14 9.55 11.95
CA HIS A 132 7.15 9.81 10.94
C HIS A 132 7.57 11.28 10.96
N LYS A 133 8.85 11.54 11.14
CA LYS A 133 9.43 12.89 10.97
C LYS A 133 9.80 13.10 9.51
N THR A 134 9.21 14.13 8.90
CA THR A 134 9.52 14.47 7.51
C THR A 134 10.88 15.20 7.42
N PRO A 135 11.51 15.27 6.24
CA PRO A 135 12.70 16.10 6.03
C PRO A 135 12.48 17.60 6.35
N PHE A 136 11.24 18.06 6.39
CA PHE A 136 10.85 19.44 6.71
C PHE A 136 10.56 19.66 8.21
N GLN A 137 10.99 18.75 9.09
CA GLN A 137 10.78 18.82 10.54
C GLN A 137 9.31 18.74 10.99
N THR A 138 8.38 18.43 10.09
CA THR A 138 6.98 18.17 10.45
C THR A 138 6.78 16.72 10.84
N THR A 139 5.77 16.45 11.66
CA THR A 139 5.40 15.09 12.06
C THR A 139 4.17 14.63 11.29
N GLN A 140 4.17 13.35 10.93
CA GLN A 140 3.04 12.68 10.31
C GLN A 140 2.75 11.40 11.07
N ASN A 141 1.55 11.28 11.61
CA ASN A 141 1.12 10.08 12.33
C ASN A 141 0.53 9.07 11.35
N PHE A 142 1.21 7.94 11.20
CA PHE A 142 0.76 6.81 10.40
C PHE A 142 0.17 5.72 11.29
N ILE A 143 -0.80 5.00 10.75
CA ILE A 143 -1.24 3.72 11.27
C ILE A 143 -0.82 2.64 10.28
N TYR A 144 -0.24 1.58 10.82
CA TYR A 144 0.12 0.35 10.10
C TYR A 144 -0.85 -0.75 10.50
N ALA A 145 -1.27 -1.54 9.55
CA ALA A 145 -2.08 -2.73 9.79
C ALA A 145 -1.61 -3.88 8.92
N VAL A 146 -1.46 -5.04 9.53
CA VAL A 146 -1.11 -6.30 8.89
C VAL A 146 -2.33 -7.20 8.97
N PHE A 147 -2.80 -7.63 7.83
CA PHE A 147 -3.92 -8.56 7.71
C PHE A 147 -3.47 -9.84 7.05
N LYS A 148 -4.04 -10.96 7.48
CA LYS A 148 -3.90 -12.25 6.83
C LYS A 148 -5.22 -12.61 6.14
N LYS A 149 -5.16 -12.98 4.87
CA LYS A 149 -6.35 -13.42 4.14
C LYS A 149 -6.81 -14.76 4.67
N MET A 150 -8.10 -14.87 4.91
CA MET A 150 -8.74 -16.14 5.25
C MET A 150 -8.86 -17.04 4.01
N GLU A 151 -9.10 -18.32 4.23
CA GLU A 151 -9.34 -19.32 3.18
C GLU A 151 -10.55 -18.98 2.29
#